data_66e08fbfeed1deb0f0d112578afda710
#
_entry.id   66e08fbfeed1deb0f0d112578afda710
#
_cell.length_a   1.000
_cell.length_b   1.000
_cell.length_c   1.000
_cell.angle_alpha   90.00
_cell.angle_beta   90.00
_cell.angle_gamma   90.00
#
_symmetry.space_group_name_H-M   'P 1'
#
loop_
_entity.id
_entity.type
_entity.pdbx_description
1 polymer ?
#
loop_
_entity_poly.entity_id
_entity_poly.type
_entity_poly.pdbx_seq_one_letter_code
_entity_poly.pdbx_strand_id
1 'polypeptide(L)'
;MKKNYYLLLICFCAGFNVVAAQDTPAELTSFKEKVDRAIIKFEDTNKQLWSYNISRYENEEGDISSSIEQHLPQANEPWLLKQINGQPATHKQIKKFAKKQQQTRNIQFKLRELINQESLSVVSANEKFIIMTFNVFMKKLGKDSIGKLQGKLIYQKEQQFIQQISIWNNAAFTPMFTANITDLAITFSFVNINGAILAKQNEMKMKGSFAYFTEINETSLDSFSDYVYQGKQDALTN
;
A
#
# COMPACT_ATOMS: atom_id res chain seq x y z
N MET A 1 -17.57 -57.71 -44.80
CA MET A 1 -16.95 -57.89 -43.50
C MET A 1 -16.33 -56.57 -43.05
N LYS A 2 -17.00 -55.82 -42.13
CA LYS A 2 -16.48 -54.55 -41.58
C LYS A 2 -16.04 -54.82 -40.15
N LYS A 3 -14.73 -54.69 -39.88
CA LYS A 3 -14.15 -54.80 -38.52
C LYS A 3 -14.25 -53.44 -37.82
N ASN A 4 -15.04 -53.39 -36.74
CA ASN A 4 -15.11 -52.26 -35.83
C ASN A 4 -13.97 -52.39 -34.81
N TYR A 5 -13.07 -51.41 -34.79
CA TYR A 5 -12.09 -51.24 -33.69
C TYR A 5 -12.68 -50.25 -32.69
N TYR A 6 -13.03 -50.74 -31.50
CA TYR A 6 -13.33 -49.89 -30.37
C TYR A 6 -12.00 -49.50 -29.71
N LEU A 7 -11.67 -48.21 -29.82
CA LEU A 7 -10.54 -47.59 -29.12
C LEU A 7 -11.01 -47.22 -27.73
N LEU A 8 -10.54 -47.97 -26.71
CA LEU A 8 -10.83 -47.68 -25.32
C LEU A 8 -9.94 -46.56 -24.81
N LEU A 9 -10.49 -45.33 -24.73
CA LEU A 9 -9.79 -44.16 -24.17
C LEU A 9 -9.86 -44.21 -22.66
N ILE A 10 -8.80 -44.68 -22.01
CA ILE A 10 -8.65 -44.62 -20.55
C ILE A 10 -8.24 -43.20 -20.18
N CYS A 11 -9.20 -42.37 -19.75
CA CYS A 11 -8.91 -41.08 -19.10
C CYS A 11 -8.30 -41.32 -17.72
N PHE A 12 -6.99 -41.14 -17.61
CA PHE A 12 -6.28 -41.09 -16.34
C PHE A 12 -6.50 -39.71 -15.73
N CYS A 13 -7.58 -39.55 -14.96
CA CYS A 13 -7.77 -38.37 -14.11
C CYS A 13 -6.80 -38.44 -12.93
N ALA A 14 -5.57 -37.93 -13.14
CA ALA A 14 -4.68 -37.61 -12.02
C ALA A 14 -5.30 -36.45 -11.24
N GLY A 15 -6.07 -36.75 -10.22
CA GLY A 15 -6.54 -35.76 -9.26
C GLY A 15 -5.34 -35.14 -8.54
N PHE A 16 -4.96 -33.93 -8.92
CA PHE A 16 -4.09 -33.10 -8.08
C PHE A 16 -4.86 -32.72 -6.83
N ASN A 17 -4.69 -33.51 -5.76
CA ASN A 17 -5.06 -33.07 -4.43
C ASN A 17 -4.10 -31.94 -4.04
N VAL A 18 -4.49 -30.69 -4.27
CA VAL A 18 -3.87 -29.54 -3.60
C VAL A 18 -4.28 -29.64 -2.15
N VAL A 19 -3.49 -30.34 -1.36
CA VAL A 19 -3.58 -30.27 0.10
C VAL A 19 -3.11 -28.86 0.44
N ALA A 20 -4.04 -27.96 0.74
CA ALA A 20 -3.73 -26.72 1.42
C ALA A 20 -3.11 -27.14 2.78
N ALA A 21 -1.80 -27.01 2.89
CA ALA A 21 -1.12 -27.22 4.16
C ALA A 21 -1.69 -26.17 5.13
N GLN A 22 -2.47 -26.60 6.12
CA GLN A 22 -2.86 -25.75 7.23
C GLN A 22 -1.59 -25.51 8.04
N ASP A 23 -1.15 -24.23 8.09
CA ASP A 23 -0.01 -23.83 8.93
C ASP A 23 -0.25 -24.30 10.36
N THR A 24 0.78 -24.85 10.98
CA THR A 24 0.71 -25.22 12.38
C THR A 24 0.58 -23.96 13.25
N PRO A 25 -0.04 -24.01 14.44
CA PRO A 25 -0.12 -22.87 15.34
C PRO A 25 1.24 -22.24 15.66
N ALA A 26 2.31 -23.04 15.70
CA ALA A 26 3.69 -22.58 15.91
C ALA A 26 4.23 -21.77 14.72
N GLU A 27 3.95 -22.18 13.47
CA GLU A 27 4.33 -21.44 12.27
C GLU A 27 3.60 -20.11 12.17
N LEU A 28 2.30 -20.08 12.44
CA LEU A 28 1.52 -18.84 12.45
C LEU A 28 2.07 -17.87 13.49
N THR A 29 2.40 -18.33 14.71
CA THR A 29 3.04 -17.50 15.74
C THR A 29 4.36 -16.92 15.24
N SER A 30 5.22 -17.74 14.64
CA SER A 30 6.48 -17.30 14.05
C SER A 30 6.28 -16.25 12.95
N PHE A 31 5.25 -16.39 12.12
CA PHE A 31 4.95 -15.41 11.06
C PHE A 31 4.43 -14.08 11.64
N LYS A 32 3.58 -14.12 12.67
CA LYS A 32 3.11 -12.92 13.38
C LYS A 32 4.26 -12.13 13.99
N GLU A 33 5.22 -12.80 14.60
CA GLU A 33 6.43 -12.17 15.15
C GLU A 33 7.29 -11.51 14.06
N LYS A 34 7.42 -12.15 12.87
CA LYS A 34 8.13 -11.56 11.73
C LYS A 34 7.45 -10.30 11.24
N VAL A 35 6.11 -10.30 11.16
CA VAL A 35 5.33 -9.12 10.77
C VAL A 35 5.48 -8.01 11.81
N ASP A 36 5.43 -8.32 13.11
CA ASP A 36 5.62 -7.32 14.17
C ASP A 36 6.99 -6.65 14.09
N ARG A 37 8.07 -7.43 13.92
CA ARG A 37 9.42 -6.87 13.70
C ARG A 37 9.50 -6.01 12.44
N ALA A 38 8.82 -6.39 11.36
CA ALA A 38 8.80 -5.61 10.14
C ALA A 38 8.02 -4.29 10.31
N ILE A 39 6.95 -4.28 11.11
CA ILE A 39 6.22 -3.06 11.46
C ILE A 39 7.12 -2.13 12.28
N ILE A 40 7.80 -2.64 13.31
CA ILE A 40 8.75 -1.87 14.11
C ILE A 40 9.83 -1.26 13.21
N LYS A 41 10.45 -2.06 12.35
CA LYS A 41 11.48 -1.58 11.40
C LYS A 41 10.98 -0.45 10.49
N PHE A 42 9.73 -0.54 10.00
CA PHE A 42 9.11 0.52 9.21
C PHE A 42 8.86 1.80 10.03
N GLU A 43 8.37 1.65 11.27
CA GLU A 43 8.04 2.78 12.15
C GLU A 43 9.29 3.47 12.68
N ASP A 44 10.35 2.73 12.96
CA ASP A 44 11.65 3.24 13.42
C ASP A 44 12.48 3.91 12.30
N THR A 45 12.10 3.68 11.02
CA THR A 45 12.76 4.35 9.90
C THR A 45 12.52 5.85 9.97
N ASN A 46 13.58 6.63 10.20
CA ASN A 46 13.50 8.10 10.20
C ASN A 46 13.40 8.65 8.77
N LYS A 47 12.18 8.70 8.26
CA LYS A 47 11.87 9.15 6.89
C LYS A 47 12.20 10.62 6.66
N GLN A 48 12.32 11.42 7.72
CA GLN A 48 12.66 12.85 7.64
C GLN A 48 14.12 13.09 7.27
N LEU A 49 14.97 12.06 7.30
CA LEU A 49 16.37 12.16 6.88
C LEU A 49 16.59 11.81 5.41
N TRP A 50 15.53 11.58 4.65
CA TRP A 50 15.63 11.19 3.25
C TRP A 50 15.08 12.27 2.32
N SER A 51 15.86 12.64 1.31
CA SER A 51 15.34 13.37 0.15
C SER A 51 14.81 12.37 -0.88
N TYR A 52 13.78 12.76 -1.64
CA TYR A 52 13.18 11.94 -2.69
C TYR A 52 12.31 12.77 -3.62
N ASN A 53 11.98 12.22 -4.77
CA ASN A 53 10.99 12.76 -5.69
C ASN A 53 9.66 12.00 -5.56
N ILE A 54 8.54 12.69 -5.81
CA ILE A 54 7.21 12.09 -5.96
C ILE A 54 6.69 12.47 -7.34
N SER A 55 6.28 11.46 -8.11
CA SER A 55 5.42 11.62 -9.28
C SER A 55 4.00 11.27 -8.87
N ARG A 56 3.10 12.24 -8.92
CA ARG A 56 1.70 12.09 -8.54
C ARG A 56 0.82 12.14 -9.78
N TYR A 57 -0.14 11.23 -9.84
CA TYR A 57 -1.24 11.21 -10.79
C TYR A 57 -2.55 11.14 -10.04
N GLU A 58 -3.51 11.94 -10.42
CA GLU A 58 -4.86 11.96 -9.87
C GLU A 58 -5.86 12.03 -11.03
N ASN A 59 -6.93 11.26 -10.93
CA ASN A 59 -8.09 11.32 -11.81
C ASN A 59 -9.33 11.35 -10.92
N GLU A 60 -9.99 12.50 -10.86
CA GLU A 60 -11.22 12.72 -10.13
C GLU A 60 -12.34 12.91 -11.15
N GLU A 61 -13.17 11.88 -11.36
CA GLU A 61 -14.32 11.90 -12.28
C GLU A 61 -14.00 12.29 -13.72
N GLY A 62 -12.78 11.99 -14.18
CA GLY A 62 -12.28 12.34 -15.51
C GLY A 62 -11.47 13.63 -15.56
N ASP A 63 -11.42 14.41 -14.49
CA ASP A 63 -10.47 15.52 -14.36
C ASP A 63 -9.09 14.99 -13.95
N ILE A 64 -8.17 15.01 -14.90
CA ILE A 64 -6.85 14.42 -14.75
C ILE A 64 -5.84 15.50 -14.39
N SER A 65 -5.11 15.27 -13.30
CA SER A 65 -3.99 16.10 -12.88
C SER A 65 -2.75 15.27 -12.60
N SER A 66 -1.58 15.87 -12.78
CA SER A 66 -0.30 15.29 -12.41
C SER A 66 0.65 16.32 -11.84
N SER A 67 1.53 15.89 -10.92
CA SER A 67 2.59 16.76 -10.41
C SER A 67 3.91 16.01 -10.24
N ILE A 68 5.02 16.75 -10.27
CA ILE A 68 6.33 16.29 -9.82
C ILE A 68 6.74 17.15 -8.64
N GLU A 69 6.93 16.50 -7.52
CA GLU A 69 7.28 17.12 -6.24
C GLU A 69 8.65 16.59 -5.78
N GLN A 70 9.35 17.35 -4.94
CA GLN A 70 10.59 16.92 -4.32
C GLN A 70 10.58 17.23 -2.83
N HIS A 71 11.01 16.28 -2.03
CA HIS A 71 11.28 16.45 -0.61
C HIS A 71 12.78 16.63 -0.37
N LEU A 72 13.17 17.74 0.29
CA LEU A 72 14.54 18.09 0.67
C LEU A 72 14.57 18.44 2.17
N PRO A 73 14.79 17.47 3.06
CA PRO A 73 14.54 17.63 4.51
C PRO A 73 15.39 18.72 5.17
N GLN A 74 16.55 19.05 4.62
CA GLN A 74 17.45 20.07 5.19
C GLN A 74 17.24 21.47 4.60
N ALA A 75 16.34 21.64 3.62
CA ALA A 75 16.04 22.96 3.06
C ALA A 75 15.09 23.76 3.97
N ASN A 76 15.17 25.08 3.93
CA ASN A 76 14.23 25.97 4.65
C ASN A 76 12.78 25.68 4.25
N GLU A 77 12.54 25.39 2.98
CA GLU A 77 11.28 24.87 2.45
C GLU A 77 11.51 23.43 1.98
N PRO A 78 11.16 22.43 2.81
CA PRO A 78 11.50 21.04 2.52
C PRO A 78 10.71 20.42 1.37
N TRP A 79 9.67 21.08 0.89
CA TRP A 79 8.83 20.61 -0.20
C TRP A 79 8.86 21.56 -1.37
N LEU A 80 9.24 21.04 -2.54
CA LEU A 80 9.30 21.79 -3.79
C LEU A 80 8.33 21.17 -4.79
N LEU A 81 7.48 22.00 -5.39
CA LEU A 81 6.67 21.63 -6.55
C LEU A 81 7.45 21.98 -7.82
N LYS A 82 7.79 20.98 -8.62
CA LYS A 82 8.57 21.16 -9.86
C LYS A 82 7.69 21.34 -11.09
N GLN A 83 6.68 20.47 -11.23
CA GLN A 83 5.82 20.46 -12.42
C GLN A 83 4.35 20.22 -12.02
N ILE A 84 3.44 20.74 -12.85
CA ILE A 84 2.02 20.39 -12.88
C ILE A 84 1.64 20.12 -14.33
N ASN A 85 0.98 18.98 -14.59
CA ASN A 85 0.52 18.55 -15.92
C ASN A 85 1.62 18.65 -16.99
N GLY A 86 2.84 18.21 -16.64
CA GLY A 86 4.00 18.19 -17.52
C GLY A 86 4.65 19.56 -17.77
N GLN A 87 4.14 20.65 -17.18
CA GLN A 87 4.68 21.99 -17.32
C GLN A 87 5.39 22.45 -16.03
N PRO A 88 6.45 23.26 -16.11
CA PRO A 88 7.08 23.85 -14.94
C PRO A 88 6.05 24.59 -14.07
N ALA A 89 6.12 24.38 -12.76
CA ALA A 89 5.19 25.03 -11.84
C ALA A 89 5.39 26.54 -11.79
N THR A 90 4.31 27.29 -11.88
CA THR A 90 4.31 28.75 -11.74
C THR A 90 4.52 29.18 -10.29
N HIS A 91 4.98 30.41 -10.07
CA HIS A 91 5.18 30.98 -8.73
C HIS A 91 3.92 30.89 -7.83
N LYS A 92 2.75 31.14 -8.43
CA LYS A 92 1.45 31.03 -7.73
C LYS A 92 1.16 29.61 -7.27
N GLN A 93 1.44 28.62 -8.13
CA GLN A 93 1.24 27.20 -7.82
C GLN A 93 2.21 26.74 -6.72
N ILE A 94 3.47 27.11 -6.80
CA ILE A 94 4.49 26.80 -5.77
C ILE A 94 4.07 27.38 -4.41
N LYS A 95 3.64 28.63 -4.36
CA LYS A 95 3.18 29.28 -3.12
C LYS A 95 1.94 28.58 -2.51
N LYS A 96 0.96 28.22 -3.36
CA LYS A 96 -0.23 27.46 -2.94
C LYS A 96 0.14 26.09 -2.39
N PHE A 97 1.05 25.40 -3.07
CA PHE A 97 1.55 24.08 -2.67
C PHE A 97 2.27 24.12 -1.32
N ALA A 98 3.21 25.05 -1.13
CA ALA A 98 3.94 25.21 0.14
C ALA A 98 2.98 25.44 1.32
N LYS A 99 1.94 26.26 1.14
CA LYS A 99 0.90 26.50 2.15
C LYS A 99 0.13 25.20 2.47
N LYS A 100 -0.25 24.39 1.48
CA LYS A 100 -0.93 23.11 1.66
C LYS A 100 -0.06 22.13 2.44
N GLN A 101 1.22 22.03 2.10
CA GLN A 101 2.17 21.14 2.78
C GLN A 101 2.38 21.50 4.26
N GLN A 102 2.36 22.77 4.63
CA GLN A 102 2.44 23.20 6.02
C GLN A 102 1.25 22.69 6.86
N GLN A 103 0.08 22.56 6.26
CA GLN A 103 -1.14 22.09 6.95
C GLN A 103 -1.19 20.56 7.12
N THR A 104 -0.52 19.80 6.25
CA THR A 104 -0.56 18.32 6.22
C THR A 104 0.61 17.65 6.96
N ARG A 105 1.55 18.40 7.52
CA ARG A 105 2.81 17.93 8.13
C ARG A 105 2.71 16.87 9.23
N ASN A 106 1.53 16.67 9.83
CA ASN A 106 1.39 15.85 11.05
C ASN A 106 0.69 14.49 10.85
N ILE A 107 0.42 14.07 9.62
CA ILE A 107 -0.22 12.77 9.39
C ILE A 107 0.86 11.71 9.27
N GLN A 108 1.25 11.11 10.38
CA GLN A 108 2.07 9.89 10.36
C GLN A 108 1.18 8.69 10.04
N PHE A 109 1.56 7.94 9.02
CA PHE A 109 0.97 6.66 8.69
C PHE A 109 1.61 5.58 9.57
N LYS A 110 0.82 4.97 10.45
CA LYS A 110 1.28 3.91 11.36
C LYS A 110 0.73 2.57 10.91
N LEU A 111 1.61 1.66 10.55
CA LEU A 111 1.25 0.31 10.14
C LEU A 111 0.56 -0.46 11.27
N ARG A 112 0.98 -0.24 12.52
CA ARG A 112 0.40 -0.86 13.72
C ARG A 112 -1.07 -0.51 13.93
N GLU A 113 -1.51 0.67 13.51
CA GLU A 113 -2.91 1.08 13.60
C GLU A 113 -3.76 0.49 12.45
N LEU A 114 -3.12 0.13 11.34
CA LEU A 114 -3.77 -0.40 10.15
C LEU A 114 -3.93 -1.92 10.21
N ILE A 115 -2.88 -2.63 10.64
CA ILE A 115 -2.82 -4.09 10.63
C ILE A 115 -3.30 -4.62 11.99
N ASN A 116 -4.49 -5.22 12.03
CA ASN A 116 -4.92 -5.97 13.19
C ASN A 116 -4.15 -7.31 13.26
N GLN A 117 -3.10 -7.34 14.08
CA GLN A 117 -2.18 -8.48 14.19
C GLN A 117 -2.86 -9.75 14.72
N GLU A 118 -3.92 -9.62 15.55
CA GLU A 118 -4.65 -10.77 16.07
C GLU A 118 -5.40 -11.52 14.96
N SER A 119 -5.87 -10.77 13.95
CA SER A 119 -6.60 -11.33 12.81
C SER A 119 -5.73 -11.82 11.66
N LEU A 120 -4.39 -11.75 11.79
CA LEU A 120 -3.47 -12.22 10.76
C LEU A 120 -3.66 -13.73 10.52
N SER A 121 -3.85 -14.07 9.25
CA SER A 121 -3.99 -15.44 8.75
C SER A 121 -3.13 -15.62 7.50
N VAL A 122 -2.39 -16.73 7.44
CA VAL A 122 -1.53 -17.05 6.29
C VAL A 122 -2.40 -17.54 5.14
N VAL A 123 -2.19 -16.95 3.96
CA VAL A 123 -2.82 -17.39 2.70
C VAL A 123 -1.88 -18.32 1.95
N SER A 124 -0.60 -17.96 1.89
CA SER A 124 0.44 -18.76 1.27
C SER A 124 1.83 -18.34 1.75
N ALA A 125 2.75 -19.31 1.72
CA ALA A 125 4.16 -19.07 1.99
C ALA A 125 5.01 -19.83 0.96
N ASN A 126 6.05 -19.19 0.46
CA ASN A 126 7.06 -19.81 -0.40
C ASN A 126 8.46 -19.39 0.07
N GLU A 127 9.52 -19.73 -0.66
CA GLU A 127 10.90 -19.40 -0.29
C GLU A 127 11.13 -17.88 -0.13
N LYS A 128 10.48 -17.04 -0.94
CA LYS A 128 10.70 -15.58 -0.99
C LYS A 128 9.72 -14.79 -0.16
N PHE A 129 8.45 -15.21 -0.09
CA PHE A 129 7.36 -14.41 0.45
C PHE A 129 6.46 -15.19 1.41
N ILE A 130 5.83 -14.45 2.33
CA ILE A 130 4.67 -14.88 3.10
C ILE A 130 3.54 -13.90 2.76
N ILE A 131 2.40 -14.43 2.34
CA ILE A 131 1.19 -13.66 2.06
C ILE A 131 0.20 -13.91 3.19
N MET A 132 -0.26 -12.84 3.83
CA MET A 132 -1.21 -12.91 4.94
C MET A 132 -2.37 -11.96 4.70
N THR A 133 -3.55 -12.33 5.17
CA THR A 133 -4.73 -11.46 5.26
C THR A 133 -4.96 -11.01 6.69
N PHE A 134 -5.67 -9.90 6.85
CA PHE A 134 -6.01 -9.32 8.15
C PHE A 134 -7.25 -8.43 8.07
N ASN A 135 -7.92 -8.23 9.20
CA ASN A 135 -8.99 -7.26 9.32
C ASN A 135 -8.41 -5.86 9.47
N VAL A 136 -8.96 -4.91 8.72
CA VAL A 136 -8.50 -3.52 8.71
C VAL A 136 -9.40 -2.67 9.60
N PHE A 137 -8.78 -1.79 10.40
CA PHE A 137 -9.50 -0.81 11.19
C PHE A 137 -8.98 0.60 10.89
N MET A 138 -9.67 1.31 10.01
CA MET A 138 -9.35 2.68 9.64
C MET A 138 -10.39 3.65 10.23
N LYS A 139 -10.10 4.22 11.40
CA LYS A 139 -11.00 5.18 12.10
C LYS A 139 -11.46 6.34 11.21
N LYS A 140 -10.61 6.80 10.30
CA LYS A 140 -10.91 7.91 9.38
C LYS A 140 -12.00 7.60 8.37
N LEU A 141 -12.28 6.32 8.10
CA LEU A 141 -13.34 5.88 7.20
C LEU A 141 -14.69 5.69 7.91
N GLY A 142 -14.81 6.16 9.15
CA GLY A 142 -16.05 6.13 9.90
C GLY A 142 -16.35 4.75 10.53
N LYS A 143 -17.36 4.75 11.42
CA LYS A 143 -17.76 3.53 12.15
C LYS A 143 -18.36 2.46 11.23
N ASP A 144 -19.03 2.88 10.16
CA ASP A 144 -19.70 1.97 9.22
C ASP A 144 -18.72 1.14 8.37
N SER A 145 -17.45 1.54 8.28
CA SER A 145 -16.40 0.77 7.62
C SER A 145 -15.90 -0.44 8.44
N ILE A 146 -16.24 -0.49 9.73
CA ILE A 146 -15.77 -1.55 10.64
C ILE A 146 -16.36 -2.91 10.21
N GLY A 147 -15.49 -3.90 10.02
CA GLY A 147 -15.86 -5.24 9.55
C GLY A 147 -16.12 -5.34 8.04
N LYS A 148 -16.12 -4.21 7.33
CA LYS A 148 -16.30 -4.17 5.86
C LYS A 148 -14.99 -4.03 5.09
N LEU A 149 -13.87 -3.77 5.78
CA LEU A 149 -12.55 -3.64 5.18
C LEU A 149 -11.68 -4.86 5.48
N GLN A 150 -11.00 -5.32 4.44
CA GLN A 150 -10.00 -6.39 4.52
C GLN A 150 -8.66 -5.93 4.01
N GLY A 151 -7.60 -6.53 4.54
CA GLY A 151 -6.24 -6.28 4.13
C GLY A 151 -5.49 -7.55 3.76
N LYS A 152 -4.51 -7.38 2.90
CA LYS A 152 -3.51 -8.37 2.54
C LYS A 152 -2.14 -7.74 2.64
N LEU A 153 -1.18 -8.43 3.24
CA LEU A 153 0.22 -8.03 3.24
C LEU A 153 1.08 -9.08 2.55
N ILE A 154 2.17 -8.63 1.96
CA ILE A 154 3.24 -9.45 1.41
C ILE A 154 4.51 -9.15 2.20
N TYR A 155 4.96 -10.14 2.97
CA TYR A 155 6.23 -10.09 3.70
C TYR A 155 7.34 -10.71 2.86
N GLN A 156 8.41 -9.96 2.65
CA GLN A 156 9.60 -10.43 1.93
C GLN A 156 10.60 -11.02 2.92
N LYS A 157 10.96 -12.30 2.73
CA LYS A 157 11.73 -13.08 3.70
C LYS A 157 13.20 -12.71 3.77
N GLU A 158 13.83 -12.45 2.63
CA GLU A 158 15.27 -12.18 2.53
C GLU A 158 15.64 -10.89 3.25
N GLN A 159 14.97 -9.78 2.95
CA GLN A 159 15.23 -8.48 3.57
C GLN A 159 14.39 -8.20 4.82
N GLN A 160 13.50 -9.12 5.18
CA GLN A 160 12.69 -9.09 6.40
C GLN A 160 11.86 -7.80 6.57
N PHE A 161 11.04 -7.49 5.56
CA PHE A 161 10.15 -6.32 5.61
C PHE A 161 8.80 -6.59 4.91
N ILE A 162 7.81 -5.77 5.21
CA ILE A 162 6.53 -5.78 4.49
C ILE A 162 6.73 -5.04 3.17
N GLN A 163 6.68 -5.77 2.05
CA GLN A 163 6.87 -5.20 0.72
C GLN A 163 5.62 -4.51 0.20
N GLN A 164 4.44 -5.01 0.57
CA GLN A 164 3.17 -4.47 0.09
C GLN A 164 2.05 -4.69 1.09
N ILE A 165 1.13 -3.74 1.16
CA ILE A 165 -0.15 -3.85 1.85
C ILE A 165 -1.23 -3.43 0.87
N SER A 166 -2.24 -4.26 0.68
CA SER A 166 -3.44 -3.96 -0.09
C SER A 166 -4.67 -3.99 0.82
N ILE A 167 -5.58 -3.05 0.65
CA ILE A 167 -6.81 -2.91 1.43
C ILE A 167 -7.97 -2.77 0.44
N TRP A 168 -9.08 -3.44 0.70
CA TRP A 168 -10.30 -3.32 -0.08
C TRP A 168 -11.53 -3.49 0.82
N ASN A 169 -12.69 -3.10 0.32
CA ASN A 169 -13.95 -3.34 1.01
C ASN A 169 -14.68 -4.57 0.44
N ASN A 170 -15.34 -5.33 1.31
CA ASN A 170 -16.19 -6.48 0.94
C ASN A 170 -17.64 -6.08 0.78
N ALA A 171 -18.04 -4.92 1.31
CA ALA A 171 -19.38 -4.37 1.24
C ALA A 171 -19.31 -2.84 1.20
N ALA A 172 -20.29 -2.21 0.62
CA ALA A 172 -20.40 -0.76 0.63
C ALA A 172 -20.47 -0.21 2.06
N PHE A 173 -19.89 0.95 2.28
CA PHE A 173 -19.88 1.64 3.57
C PHE A 173 -20.03 3.15 3.42
N THR A 174 -20.48 3.78 4.50
CA THR A 174 -20.78 5.23 4.56
C THR A 174 -19.77 5.88 5.52
N PRO A 175 -18.67 6.46 5.02
CA PRO A 175 -17.66 7.10 5.87
C PRO A 175 -18.19 8.35 6.58
N MET A 176 -19.16 9.02 5.95
CA MET A 176 -19.92 10.16 6.50
C MET A 176 -21.33 10.17 5.93
N PHE A 177 -22.26 10.85 6.58
CA PHE A 177 -23.69 10.82 6.28
C PHE A 177 -24.05 11.02 4.79
N THR A 178 -23.25 11.77 4.04
CA THR A 178 -23.53 12.11 2.64
C THR A 178 -22.75 11.30 1.62
N ALA A 179 -21.82 10.43 2.05
CA ALA A 179 -20.98 9.67 1.15
C ALA A 179 -21.23 8.17 1.31
N ASN A 180 -21.40 7.47 0.20
CA ASN A 180 -21.50 6.01 0.14
C ASN A 180 -20.38 5.47 -0.77
N ILE A 181 -19.47 4.69 -0.23
CA ILE A 181 -18.37 4.07 -0.96
C ILE A 181 -18.76 2.63 -1.30
N THR A 182 -18.86 2.35 -2.58
CA THR A 182 -19.23 1.02 -3.11
C THR A 182 -18.00 0.16 -3.39
N ASP A 183 -16.88 0.78 -3.79
CA ASP A 183 -15.64 0.10 -4.15
C ASP A 183 -14.45 0.93 -3.66
N LEU A 184 -13.58 0.31 -2.89
CA LEU A 184 -12.34 0.90 -2.40
C LEU A 184 -11.20 -0.11 -2.58
N ALA A 185 -10.12 0.32 -3.21
CA ALA A 185 -8.87 -0.41 -3.27
C ALA A 185 -7.72 0.54 -2.98
N ILE A 186 -6.92 0.23 -1.96
CA ILE A 186 -5.72 0.99 -1.61
C ILE A 186 -4.54 0.03 -1.59
N THR A 187 -3.43 0.40 -2.22
CA THR A 187 -2.20 -0.37 -2.18
C THR A 187 -1.03 0.52 -1.79
N PHE A 188 -0.30 0.11 -0.76
CA PHE A 188 0.97 0.70 -0.34
C PHE A 188 2.09 -0.28 -0.67
N SER A 189 3.08 0.16 -1.44
CA SER A 189 4.28 -0.62 -1.74
C SER A 189 5.50 0.06 -1.13
N PHE A 190 6.41 -0.75 -0.62
CA PHE A 190 7.62 -0.28 0.06
C PHE A 190 8.88 -0.86 -0.59
N VAL A 191 10.00 -0.20 -0.32
CA VAL A 191 11.33 -0.62 -0.73
C VAL A 191 12.27 -0.56 0.48
N ASN A 192 13.18 -1.50 0.56
CA ASN A 192 14.27 -1.49 1.54
C ASN A 192 15.52 -0.90 0.88
N ILE A 193 15.97 0.25 1.37
CA ILE A 193 17.20 0.91 0.92
C ILE A 193 18.15 0.98 2.12
N ASN A 194 19.20 0.15 2.11
CA ASN A 194 20.20 0.09 3.17
C ASN A 194 19.62 -0.08 4.58
N GLY A 195 18.57 -0.89 4.70
CA GLY A 195 17.90 -1.14 5.97
C GLY A 195 16.71 -0.21 6.28
N ALA A 196 16.60 0.95 5.63
CA ALA A 196 15.47 1.86 5.75
C ALA A 196 14.29 1.39 4.90
N ILE A 197 13.10 1.32 5.48
CA ILE A 197 11.87 0.94 4.77
C ILE A 197 11.13 2.20 4.33
N LEU A 198 11.15 2.46 3.04
CA LEU A 198 10.66 3.68 2.42
C LEU A 198 9.47 3.38 1.49
N ALA A 199 8.62 4.36 1.22
CA ALA A 199 7.54 4.22 0.26
C ALA A 199 8.12 4.00 -1.15
N LYS A 200 7.52 3.11 -1.93
CA LYS A 200 7.81 2.92 -3.35
C LYS A 200 6.67 3.47 -4.19
N GLN A 201 5.45 3.15 -3.79
CA GLN A 201 4.24 3.52 -4.52
C GLN A 201 3.03 3.47 -3.59
N ASN A 202 2.13 4.43 -3.73
CA ASN A 202 0.80 4.39 -3.14
C ASN A 202 -0.23 4.52 -4.26
N GLU A 203 -1.19 3.62 -4.29
CA GLU A 203 -2.28 3.64 -5.26
C GLU A 203 -3.60 3.61 -4.51
N MET A 204 -4.58 4.39 -4.95
CA MET A 204 -5.95 4.35 -4.47
C MET A 204 -6.90 4.37 -5.66
N LYS A 205 -7.94 3.53 -5.58
CA LYS A 205 -9.12 3.56 -6.44
C LYS A 205 -10.34 3.57 -5.56
N MET A 206 -11.27 4.47 -5.84
CA MET A 206 -12.49 4.62 -5.07
C MET A 206 -13.67 4.92 -5.98
N LYS A 207 -14.79 4.20 -5.75
CA LYS A 207 -16.06 4.48 -6.40
C LYS A 207 -17.16 4.59 -5.36
N GLY A 208 -18.17 5.38 -5.70
CA GLY A 208 -19.31 5.58 -4.82
C GLY A 208 -20.16 6.74 -5.23
N SER A 209 -20.83 7.36 -4.25
CA SER A 209 -21.63 8.55 -4.46
C SER A 209 -21.51 9.52 -3.29
N PHE A 210 -21.63 10.81 -3.57
CA PHE A 210 -21.72 11.87 -2.59
C PHE A 210 -23.04 12.62 -2.76
N ALA A 211 -23.70 12.96 -1.64
CA ALA A 211 -24.98 13.67 -1.62
C ALA A 211 -26.06 13.04 -2.53
N TYR A 212 -26.02 11.71 -2.72
CA TYR A 212 -26.92 10.89 -3.54
C TYR A 212 -26.87 11.11 -5.06
N PHE A 213 -26.26 12.18 -5.55
CA PHE A 213 -26.31 12.57 -6.97
C PHE A 213 -24.95 12.72 -7.62
N THR A 214 -23.89 12.97 -6.84
CA THR A 214 -22.54 13.12 -7.38
C THR A 214 -21.87 11.76 -7.36
N GLU A 215 -21.43 11.27 -8.51
CA GLU A 215 -20.62 10.06 -8.62
C GLU A 215 -19.24 10.33 -8.03
N ILE A 216 -18.67 9.35 -7.34
CA ILE A 216 -17.27 9.30 -6.94
C ILE A 216 -16.61 8.24 -7.79
N ASN A 217 -15.61 8.62 -8.59
CA ASN A 217 -14.80 7.73 -9.39
C ASN A 217 -13.36 8.28 -9.41
N GLU A 218 -12.64 8.00 -8.34
CA GLU A 218 -11.32 8.56 -8.07
C GLU A 218 -10.23 7.50 -8.24
N THR A 219 -9.13 7.89 -8.85
CA THR A 219 -7.89 7.11 -8.91
C THR A 219 -6.72 8.02 -8.59
N SER A 220 -5.85 7.60 -7.68
CA SER A 220 -4.59 8.31 -7.42
C SER A 220 -3.42 7.34 -7.41
N LEU A 221 -2.26 7.84 -7.85
CA LEU A 221 -1.01 7.10 -7.90
C LEU A 221 0.15 8.03 -7.52
N ASP A 222 0.79 7.74 -6.39
CA ASP A 222 2.03 8.38 -5.97
C ASP A 222 3.19 7.40 -6.18
N SER A 223 4.19 7.77 -6.98
CA SER A 223 5.41 6.99 -7.18
C SER A 223 6.60 7.75 -6.60
N PHE A 224 7.37 7.07 -5.76
CA PHE A 224 8.50 7.65 -5.03
C PHE A 224 9.82 7.15 -5.63
N SER A 225 10.78 8.06 -5.86
CA SER A 225 12.07 7.75 -6.48
C SER A 225 13.20 8.61 -5.92
N ASP A 226 14.42 8.29 -6.35
CA ASP A 226 15.63 9.08 -6.11
C ASP A 226 15.89 9.35 -4.62
N TYR A 227 15.74 8.32 -3.81
CA TYR A 227 16.00 8.38 -2.38
C TYR A 227 17.48 8.61 -2.09
N VAL A 228 17.79 9.70 -1.35
CA VAL A 228 19.13 10.01 -0.87
C VAL A 228 19.08 10.29 0.63
N TYR A 229 19.90 9.59 1.40
CA TYR A 229 20.03 9.83 2.84
C TYR A 229 20.77 11.14 3.11
N GLN A 230 20.18 12.01 3.94
CA GLN A 230 20.66 13.35 4.27
C GLN A 230 21.17 13.48 5.71
N GLY A 231 21.12 12.39 6.49
CA GLY A 231 21.69 12.36 7.84
C GLY A 231 23.21 12.40 7.80
N LYS A 232 23.84 12.88 8.87
CA LYS A 232 25.30 12.72 9.03
C LYS A 232 25.60 11.22 9.04
N GLN A 233 26.42 10.74 8.14
CA GLN A 233 27.08 9.48 8.32
C GLN A 233 28.01 9.66 9.52
N ASP A 234 27.64 9.13 10.68
CA ASP A 234 28.62 8.93 11.73
C ASP A 234 29.71 8.09 11.10
N ALA A 235 30.88 8.70 10.94
CA ALA A 235 32.06 7.99 10.46
C ALA A 235 32.22 6.78 11.39
N LEU A 236 31.96 5.58 10.86
CA LEU A 236 32.37 4.36 11.49
C LEU A 236 33.89 4.45 11.58
N THR A 237 34.37 5.01 12.69
CA THR A 237 35.76 4.91 13.11
C THR A 237 36.07 3.43 13.28
N ASN A 238 37.01 3.00 12.46
CA ASN A 238 37.69 1.70 12.43
C ASN A 238 38.00 1.16 13.82
#